data_239837f61f63712569dfe0d29d94eaa1
#
_entry.id   239837f61f63712569dfe0d29d94eaa1
#
_cell.length_a   1.000
_cell.length_b   1.000
_cell.length_c   1.000
_cell.angle_alpha   90.00
_cell.angle_beta   90.00
_cell.angle_gamma   90.00
#
_symmetry.space_group_name_H-M   'P 1'
#
loop_
_entity.id
_entity.type
_entity.pdbx_description
1 polymer ?
#
loop_
_entity_poly.entity_id
_entity_poly.type
_entity_poly.pdbx_seq_one_letter_code
_entity_poly.pdbx_strand_id
1 'polypeptide(L)'
;MEHSLRFEELNLTKETVYIEMGYGAVSPDKNVRDLVDNLFLVANNIVRPRFYFRMFDGYVNKDCICCNQKIFHVNQTIATLLKNSERFVFFAATAGMEYQDFHNKLSNADDALLLFIWDTLGSCIAEATGDIMEKFVETELPGIPHTNRFSPGYCGWHVNEQKLLFSLLPD
;
A
#
# COMPACT_ATOMS: atom_id res chain seq x y z
N MET A 1 -10.51 11.45 -5.25
CA MET A 1 -11.73 10.87 -4.62
C MET A 1 -11.25 9.82 -3.63
N GLU A 2 -11.87 9.73 -2.46
CA GLU A 2 -11.59 8.67 -1.46
C GLU A 2 -12.46 7.46 -1.78
N HIS A 3 -11.86 6.27 -1.72
CA HIS A 3 -12.55 4.99 -1.85
C HIS A 3 -12.33 4.19 -0.56
N SER A 4 -13.42 3.89 0.13
CA SER A 4 -13.42 3.11 1.35
C SER A 4 -13.82 1.68 1.06
N LEU A 5 -13.10 0.72 1.64
CA LEU A 5 -13.32 -0.71 1.46
C LEU A 5 -13.68 -1.37 2.79
N ARG A 6 -14.30 -2.53 2.73
CA ARG A 6 -14.40 -3.47 3.86
C ARG A 6 -13.23 -4.44 3.80
N PHE A 7 -12.79 -4.92 4.94
CA PHE A 7 -11.70 -5.89 5.01
C PHE A 7 -11.94 -7.14 4.14
N GLU A 8 -13.17 -7.62 4.06
CA GLU A 8 -13.57 -8.78 3.24
C GLU A 8 -13.30 -8.57 1.74
N GLU A 9 -13.37 -7.33 1.25
CA GLU A 9 -13.18 -7.01 -0.17
C GLU A 9 -11.72 -7.15 -0.59
N LEU A 10 -10.78 -7.18 0.36
CA LEU A 10 -9.35 -7.36 0.09
C LEU A 10 -9.02 -8.78 -0.39
N ASN A 11 -9.89 -9.76 -0.14
CA ASN A 11 -9.63 -11.18 -0.41
C ASN A 11 -8.30 -11.67 0.19
N LEU A 12 -7.88 -11.08 1.30
CA LEU A 12 -6.62 -11.40 1.97
C LEU A 12 -6.76 -12.76 2.68
N THR A 13 -5.74 -13.61 2.53
CA THR A 13 -5.69 -14.92 3.17
C THR A 13 -4.68 -14.93 4.33
N LYS A 14 -4.85 -15.86 5.26
CA LYS A 14 -3.89 -16.06 6.36
C LYS A 14 -2.53 -16.53 5.84
N GLU A 15 -2.54 -17.33 4.77
CA GLU A 15 -1.36 -17.81 4.08
C GLU A 15 -0.49 -16.64 3.57
N THR A 16 -1.10 -15.58 3.05
CA THR A 16 -0.39 -14.37 2.65
C THR A 16 0.36 -13.76 3.83
N VAL A 17 -0.30 -13.68 4.99
CA VAL A 17 0.33 -13.15 6.21
C VAL A 17 1.46 -14.07 6.70
N TYR A 18 1.28 -15.40 6.64
CA TYR A 18 2.34 -16.34 7.01
C TYR A 18 3.57 -16.22 6.10
N ILE A 19 3.36 -16.02 4.80
CA ILE A 19 4.45 -15.79 3.85
C ILE A 19 5.21 -14.51 4.21
N GLU A 20 4.49 -13.43 4.49
CA GLU A 20 5.08 -12.14 4.83
C GLU A 20 5.80 -12.16 6.20
N MET A 21 5.32 -12.97 7.15
CA MET A 21 6.01 -13.27 8.40
C MET A 21 7.30 -14.10 8.21
N GLY A 22 7.58 -14.58 6.99
CA GLY A 22 8.78 -15.38 6.67
C GLY A 22 8.61 -16.90 6.79
N TYR A 23 7.42 -17.41 7.02
CA TYR A 23 7.19 -18.86 7.07
C TYR A 23 7.26 -19.55 5.70
N GLY A 24 7.02 -18.81 4.61
CA GLY A 24 7.05 -19.38 3.27
C GLY A 24 6.04 -20.52 3.09
N ALA A 25 6.53 -21.71 2.73
CA ALA A 25 5.68 -22.89 2.57
C ALA A 25 5.48 -23.68 3.89
N VAL A 26 6.12 -23.26 4.99
CA VAL A 26 6.03 -23.94 6.29
C VAL A 26 4.84 -23.37 7.08
N SER A 27 4.00 -24.26 7.60
CA SER A 27 2.90 -23.81 8.47
C SER A 27 3.45 -23.37 9.83
N PRO A 28 3.03 -22.20 10.36
CA PRO A 28 3.38 -21.77 11.71
C PRO A 28 2.92 -22.79 12.77
N ASP A 29 3.48 -22.67 13.97
CA ASP A 29 2.99 -23.43 15.12
C ASP A 29 1.54 -23.02 15.49
N LYS A 30 0.92 -23.82 16.37
CA LYS A 30 -0.48 -23.61 16.74
C LYS A 30 -0.72 -22.25 17.39
N ASN A 31 0.21 -21.78 18.25
CA ASN A 31 0.05 -20.52 18.96
C ASN A 31 0.01 -19.34 17.97
N VAL A 32 0.92 -19.30 17.00
CA VAL A 32 0.94 -18.25 15.96
C VAL A 32 -0.33 -18.31 15.11
N ARG A 33 -0.79 -19.51 14.73
CA ARG A 33 -2.03 -19.64 13.96
C ARG A 33 -3.24 -19.10 14.72
N ASP A 34 -3.37 -19.45 15.99
CA ASP A 34 -4.48 -18.99 16.85
C ASP A 34 -4.46 -17.45 17.01
N LEU A 35 -3.26 -16.84 17.12
CA LEU A 35 -3.12 -15.39 17.16
C LEU A 35 -3.50 -14.73 15.83
N VAL A 36 -3.06 -15.26 14.71
CA VAL A 36 -3.44 -14.75 13.38
C VAL A 36 -4.94 -14.86 13.16
N ASP A 37 -5.55 -15.99 13.55
CA ASP A 37 -7.00 -16.19 13.45
C ASP A 37 -7.78 -15.13 14.24
N ASN A 38 -7.36 -14.85 15.47
CA ASN A 38 -7.97 -13.82 16.30
C ASN A 38 -7.79 -12.41 15.69
N LEU A 39 -6.60 -12.08 15.19
CA LEU A 39 -6.33 -10.78 14.59
C LEU A 39 -7.10 -10.58 13.27
N PHE A 40 -7.31 -11.64 12.49
CA PHE A 40 -8.19 -11.58 11.31
C PHE A 40 -9.63 -11.23 11.69
N LEU A 41 -10.15 -11.83 12.75
CA LEU A 41 -11.50 -11.51 13.26
C LEU A 41 -11.57 -10.05 13.72
N VAL A 42 -10.55 -9.58 14.43
CA VAL A 42 -10.46 -8.17 14.85
C VAL A 42 -10.42 -7.25 13.62
N ALA A 43 -9.52 -7.53 12.66
CA ALA A 43 -9.38 -6.73 11.45
C ALA A 43 -10.70 -6.64 10.67
N ASN A 44 -11.39 -7.76 10.49
CA ASN A 44 -12.68 -7.79 9.79
C ASN A 44 -13.75 -6.89 10.44
N ASN A 45 -13.72 -6.78 11.74
CA ASN A 45 -14.69 -5.97 12.49
C ASN A 45 -14.36 -4.47 12.47
N ILE A 46 -13.08 -4.11 12.61
CA ILE A 46 -12.69 -2.72 12.86
C ILE A 46 -12.03 -2.02 11.68
N VAL A 47 -11.24 -2.75 10.84
CA VAL A 47 -10.41 -2.13 9.82
C VAL A 47 -11.26 -1.62 8.66
N ARG A 48 -10.94 -0.43 8.18
CA ARG A 48 -11.60 0.23 7.05
C ARG A 48 -10.53 0.71 6.07
N PRO A 49 -10.06 -0.19 5.19
CA PRO A 49 -9.04 0.15 4.21
C PRO A 49 -9.53 1.24 3.27
N ARG A 50 -8.62 2.09 2.84
CA ARG A 50 -8.94 3.22 1.96
C ARG A 50 -7.85 3.44 0.95
N PHE A 51 -8.23 3.93 -0.21
CA PHE A 51 -7.28 4.44 -1.18
C PHE A 51 -7.74 5.77 -1.75
N TYR A 52 -6.75 6.55 -2.15
CA TYR A 52 -6.91 7.83 -2.83
C TYR A 52 -6.01 7.82 -4.05
N PHE A 53 -6.46 8.38 -5.15
CA PHE A 53 -5.59 8.59 -6.29
C PHE A 53 -5.94 9.87 -7.04
N ARG A 54 -4.95 10.39 -7.76
CA ARG A 54 -5.11 11.44 -8.77
C ARG A 54 -4.25 11.12 -9.98
N MET A 55 -4.75 11.50 -11.14
CA MET A 55 -4.07 11.37 -12.42
C MET A 55 -3.65 12.73 -12.93
N PHE A 56 -2.43 12.81 -13.46
CA PHE A 56 -1.91 14.02 -14.08
C PHE A 56 -1.17 13.65 -15.38
N ASP A 57 -1.35 14.48 -16.39
CA ASP A 57 -0.48 14.43 -17.56
C ASP A 57 0.90 14.96 -17.18
N GLY A 58 1.93 14.39 -17.79
CA GLY A 58 3.31 14.72 -17.46
C GLY A 58 4.30 14.01 -18.37
N TYR A 59 5.56 14.13 -18.04
CA TYR A 59 6.65 13.50 -18.79
C TYR A 59 7.85 13.19 -17.90
N VAL A 60 8.69 12.28 -18.36
CA VAL A 60 9.97 11.98 -17.71
C VAL A 60 11.09 12.82 -18.32
N ASN A 61 11.88 13.49 -17.48
CA ASN A 61 13.06 14.24 -17.87
C ASN A 61 14.25 13.79 -17.03
N LYS A 62 15.23 13.13 -17.66
CA LYS A 62 16.38 12.51 -16.99
C LYS A 62 15.94 11.52 -15.92
N ASP A 63 16.13 11.85 -14.64
CA ASP A 63 15.82 11.07 -13.45
C ASP A 63 14.58 11.58 -12.70
N CYS A 64 13.78 12.43 -13.37
CA CYS A 64 12.64 13.11 -12.76
C CYS A 64 11.34 12.82 -13.50
N ILE A 65 10.23 12.82 -12.77
CA ILE A 65 8.86 12.97 -13.29
C ILE A 65 8.46 14.44 -13.16
N CYS A 66 8.02 15.05 -14.25
CA CYS A 66 7.52 16.42 -14.31
C CYS A 66 6.00 16.37 -14.55
N CYS A 67 5.20 16.77 -13.58
CA CYS A 67 3.74 16.80 -13.68
C CYS A 67 3.15 17.82 -12.71
N ASN A 68 2.01 18.40 -13.06
CA ASN A 68 1.26 19.35 -12.22
C ASN A 68 2.15 20.43 -11.58
N GLN A 69 3.09 21.00 -12.35
CA GLN A 69 4.06 22.02 -11.90
C GLN A 69 4.99 21.55 -10.78
N LYS A 70 5.11 20.23 -10.56
CA LYS A 70 6.00 19.61 -9.59
C LYS A 70 7.02 18.72 -10.29
N ILE A 71 8.16 18.53 -9.63
CA ILE A 71 9.27 17.70 -10.10
C ILE A 71 9.57 16.67 -9.00
N PHE A 72 9.43 15.39 -9.35
CA PHE A 72 9.74 14.25 -8.47
C PHE A 72 11.06 13.63 -8.89
N HIS A 73 12.03 13.59 -8.00
CA HIS A 73 13.34 12.97 -8.24
C HIS A 73 13.27 11.47 -7.97
N VAL A 74 12.90 10.68 -8.99
CA VAL A 74 12.59 9.25 -8.85
C VAL A 74 13.79 8.32 -9.07
N ASN A 75 14.98 8.86 -9.34
CA ASN A 75 16.17 8.13 -9.75
C ASN A 75 16.07 7.53 -11.17
N GLN A 76 17.26 7.28 -11.75
CA GLN A 76 17.42 6.80 -13.14
C GLN A 76 16.70 5.46 -13.39
N THR A 77 16.67 4.55 -12.41
CA THR A 77 16.03 3.24 -12.56
C THR A 77 14.54 3.38 -12.84
N ILE A 78 13.82 4.12 -11.99
CA ILE A 78 12.37 4.35 -12.15
C ILE A 78 12.11 5.19 -13.39
N ALA A 79 12.89 6.26 -13.61
CA ALA A 79 12.75 7.11 -14.78
C ALA A 79 12.89 6.33 -16.10
N THR A 80 13.79 5.33 -16.16
CA THR A 80 13.96 4.48 -17.34
C THR A 80 12.71 3.62 -17.59
N LEU A 81 12.10 3.07 -16.54
CA LEU A 81 10.88 2.27 -16.65
C LEU A 81 9.66 3.10 -17.04
N LEU A 82 9.63 4.36 -16.64
CA LEU A 82 8.55 5.31 -16.93
C LEU A 82 8.76 6.17 -18.17
N LYS A 83 9.84 5.97 -18.92
CA LYS A 83 10.33 6.87 -19.98
C LYS A 83 9.26 7.29 -21.01
N ASN A 84 8.35 6.40 -21.35
CA ASN A 84 7.32 6.64 -22.36
C ASN A 84 5.93 6.93 -21.73
N SER A 85 5.87 7.14 -20.43
CA SER A 85 4.61 7.48 -19.76
C SER A 85 4.27 8.94 -20.00
N GLU A 86 3.04 9.20 -20.43
CA GLU A 86 2.48 10.54 -20.64
C GLU A 86 1.48 10.93 -19.57
N ARG A 87 1.05 9.93 -18.75
CA ARG A 87 0.12 10.12 -17.64
C ARG A 87 0.60 9.35 -16.41
N PHE A 88 0.48 9.98 -15.26
CA PHE A 88 0.94 9.45 -13.98
C PHE A 88 -0.20 9.38 -12.98
N VAL A 89 -0.35 8.24 -12.33
CA VAL A 89 -1.29 8.04 -11.23
C VAL A 89 -0.53 8.11 -9.92
N PHE A 90 -0.80 9.12 -9.12
CA PHE A 90 -0.31 9.23 -7.75
C PHE A 90 -1.39 8.74 -6.81
N PHE A 91 -1.01 7.89 -5.86
CA PHE A 91 -1.97 7.27 -4.96
C PHE A 91 -1.42 7.07 -3.55
N ALA A 92 -2.33 6.88 -2.60
CA ALA A 92 -2.06 6.34 -1.27
C ALA A 92 -3.07 5.23 -0.98
N ALA A 93 -2.58 4.12 -0.42
CA ALA A 93 -3.38 3.02 0.07
C ALA A 93 -3.05 2.82 1.56
N THR A 94 -4.06 2.60 2.39
CA THR A 94 -3.92 2.53 3.85
C THR A 94 -4.88 1.51 4.45
N ALA A 95 -4.47 0.91 5.57
CA ALA A 95 -5.35 0.09 6.40
C ALA A 95 -6.44 0.89 7.14
N GLY A 96 -6.31 2.23 7.21
CA GLY A 96 -7.25 3.13 7.87
C GLY A 96 -6.85 3.51 9.29
N MET A 97 -7.54 4.53 9.82
CA MET A 97 -7.27 5.04 11.17
C MET A 97 -7.62 4.02 12.25
N GLU A 98 -8.65 3.24 12.04
CA GLU A 98 -9.12 2.20 12.95
C GLU A 98 -8.05 1.13 13.20
N TYR A 99 -7.25 0.82 12.15
CA TYR A 99 -6.06 -0.03 12.27
C TYR A 99 -5.02 0.62 13.18
N GLN A 100 -4.73 1.91 12.98
CA GLN A 100 -3.74 2.65 13.77
C GLN A 100 -4.16 2.79 15.24
N ASP A 101 -5.44 3.01 15.50
CA ASP A 101 -5.96 3.08 16.87
C ASP A 101 -5.81 1.76 17.62
N PHE A 102 -6.01 0.63 16.94
CA PHE A 102 -5.80 -0.67 17.53
C PHE A 102 -4.30 -0.98 17.71
N HIS A 103 -3.46 -0.64 16.73
CA HIS A 103 -2.01 -0.72 16.83
C HIS A 103 -1.48 0.01 18.08
N ASN A 104 -1.94 1.24 18.31
CA ASN A 104 -1.54 2.04 19.47
C ASN A 104 -1.94 1.36 20.80
N LYS A 105 -3.08 0.66 20.84
CA LYS A 105 -3.50 -0.13 22.02
C LYS A 105 -2.59 -1.32 22.24
N LEU A 106 -2.24 -2.06 21.17
CA LEU A 106 -1.33 -3.21 21.24
C LEU A 106 0.08 -2.82 21.67
N SER A 107 0.60 -1.68 21.19
CA SER A 107 1.94 -1.15 21.57
C SER A 107 2.07 -0.92 23.07
N ASN A 108 0.97 -0.74 23.80
CA ASN A 108 0.95 -0.57 25.25
C ASN A 108 0.77 -1.90 26.00
N ALA A 109 0.57 -3.03 25.32
CA ALA A 109 0.22 -4.31 25.92
C ALA A 109 1.43 -5.22 26.22
N ASP A 110 2.66 -4.77 25.91
CA ASP A 110 3.93 -5.49 26.10
C ASP A 110 3.97 -6.92 25.48
N ASP A 111 3.22 -7.13 24.40
CA ASP A 111 3.19 -8.37 23.60
C ASP A 111 3.81 -8.13 22.22
N ALA A 112 5.13 -8.34 22.14
CA ALA A 112 5.90 -8.10 20.92
C ALA A 112 5.48 -9.02 19.75
N LEU A 113 5.05 -10.26 20.03
CA LEU A 113 4.63 -11.19 18.99
C LEU A 113 3.28 -10.74 18.39
N LEU A 114 2.34 -10.36 19.23
CA LEU A 114 1.04 -9.88 18.80
C LEU A 114 1.17 -8.59 17.98
N LEU A 115 2.04 -7.68 18.42
CA LEU A 115 2.33 -6.44 17.71
C LEU A 115 2.98 -6.72 16.34
N PHE A 116 3.96 -7.63 16.28
CA PHE A 116 4.61 -8.03 15.02
C PHE A 116 3.61 -8.64 14.03
N ILE A 117 2.70 -9.52 14.49
CA ILE A 117 1.67 -10.10 13.62
C ILE A 117 0.72 -9.00 13.11
N TRP A 118 0.33 -8.05 13.97
CA TRP A 118 -0.54 -6.95 13.58
C TRP A 118 0.13 -6.02 12.56
N ASP A 119 1.41 -5.69 12.73
CA ASP A 119 2.17 -4.89 11.78
C ASP A 119 2.28 -5.58 10.41
N THR A 120 2.55 -6.89 10.42
CA THR A 120 2.57 -7.69 9.19
C THR A 120 1.22 -7.69 8.50
N LEU A 121 0.14 -7.89 9.26
CA LEU A 121 -1.23 -7.83 8.72
C LEU A 121 -1.56 -6.47 8.13
N GLY A 122 -1.12 -5.38 8.78
CA GLY A 122 -1.28 -4.01 8.28
C GLY A 122 -0.58 -3.78 6.94
N SER A 123 0.62 -4.31 6.78
CA SER A 123 1.35 -4.27 5.51
C SER A 123 0.60 -5.02 4.41
N CYS A 124 0.13 -6.24 4.70
CA CYS A 124 -0.68 -7.04 3.77
C CYS A 124 -1.98 -6.32 3.38
N ILE A 125 -2.65 -5.65 4.34
CA ILE A 125 -3.86 -4.86 4.07
C ILE A 125 -3.56 -3.70 3.14
N ALA A 126 -2.48 -2.95 3.37
CA ALA A 126 -2.10 -1.81 2.55
C ALA A 126 -1.76 -2.25 1.11
N GLU A 127 -1.02 -3.34 0.94
CA GLU A 127 -0.70 -3.90 -0.39
C GLU A 127 -1.97 -4.38 -1.12
N ALA A 128 -2.83 -5.16 -0.47
CA ALA A 128 -4.09 -5.62 -1.06
C ALA A 128 -5.02 -4.44 -1.44
N THR A 129 -5.02 -3.38 -0.63
CA THR A 129 -5.74 -2.13 -0.93
C THR A 129 -5.17 -1.46 -2.19
N GLY A 130 -3.83 -1.46 -2.34
CA GLY A 130 -3.15 -0.99 -3.54
C GLY A 130 -3.50 -1.81 -4.79
N ASP A 131 -3.62 -3.14 -4.66
CA ASP A 131 -4.03 -4.01 -5.78
C ASP A 131 -5.46 -3.73 -6.24
N ILE A 132 -6.37 -3.44 -5.31
CA ILE A 132 -7.74 -3.05 -5.64
C ILE A 132 -7.76 -1.68 -6.32
N MET A 133 -6.98 -0.72 -5.82
CA MET A 133 -6.84 0.60 -6.45
C MET A 133 -6.33 0.46 -7.89
N GLU A 134 -5.33 -0.37 -8.14
CA GLU A 134 -4.78 -0.59 -9.48
C GLU A 134 -5.85 -1.13 -10.44
N LYS A 135 -6.60 -2.17 -10.03
CA LYS A 135 -7.74 -2.69 -10.79
C LYS A 135 -8.82 -1.65 -11.03
N PHE A 136 -9.07 -0.78 -10.05
CA PHE A 136 -10.02 0.33 -10.21
C PHE A 136 -9.54 1.31 -11.30
N VAL A 137 -8.26 1.69 -11.27
CA VAL A 137 -7.67 2.57 -12.31
C VAL A 137 -7.72 1.91 -13.69
N GLU A 138 -7.49 0.60 -13.79
CA GLU A 138 -7.64 -0.16 -15.05
C GLU A 138 -9.06 -0.06 -15.62
N THR A 139 -10.08 -0.10 -14.77
CA THR A 139 -11.48 0.06 -15.23
C THR A 139 -11.81 1.48 -15.67
N GLU A 140 -11.15 2.48 -15.09
CA GLU A 140 -11.28 3.89 -15.50
C GLU A 140 -10.53 4.19 -16.83
N LEU A 141 -9.53 3.39 -17.15
CA LEU A 141 -8.64 3.56 -18.31
C LEU A 141 -8.58 2.28 -19.17
N PRO A 142 -9.69 1.79 -19.70
CA PRO A 142 -9.74 0.50 -20.40
C PRO A 142 -8.83 0.47 -21.63
N GLY A 143 -7.99 -0.57 -21.70
CA GLY A 143 -7.08 -0.80 -22.82
C GLY A 143 -5.83 0.07 -22.83
N ILE A 144 -5.61 0.90 -21.83
CA ILE A 144 -4.36 1.67 -21.67
C ILE A 144 -3.37 0.82 -20.88
N PRO A 145 -2.21 0.47 -21.46
CA PRO A 145 -1.19 -0.27 -20.73
C PRO A 145 -0.58 0.61 -19.63
N HIS A 146 -0.29 0.03 -18.49
CA HIS A 146 0.35 0.69 -17.36
C HIS A 146 1.61 -0.04 -16.91
N THR A 147 2.43 0.64 -16.12
CA THR A 147 3.65 0.09 -15.53
C THR A 147 3.35 -0.50 -14.14
N ASN A 148 4.35 -1.16 -13.55
CA ASN A 148 4.30 -1.51 -12.13
C ASN A 148 4.22 -0.26 -11.25
N ARG A 149 3.74 -0.42 -10.03
CA ARG A 149 3.73 0.62 -8.99
C ARG A 149 5.15 0.84 -8.45
N PHE A 150 5.45 2.09 -8.10
CA PHE A 150 6.70 2.49 -7.45
C PHE A 150 6.38 3.32 -6.21
N SER A 151 7.19 3.17 -5.16
CA SER A 151 7.01 3.90 -3.90
C SER A 151 8.30 4.64 -3.53
N PRO A 152 8.21 5.86 -2.97
CA PRO A 152 9.35 6.49 -2.32
C PRO A 152 9.92 5.56 -1.24
N GLY A 153 11.25 5.44 -1.20
CA GLY A 153 11.98 4.49 -0.37
C GLY A 153 12.50 3.27 -1.12
N TYR A 154 12.01 3.01 -2.36
CA TYR A 154 12.43 1.88 -3.20
C TYR A 154 13.15 2.35 -4.46
N CYS A 155 14.00 1.48 -5.03
CA CYS A 155 14.71 1.70 -6.31
C CYS A 155 15.47 3.03 -6.36
N GLY A 156 15.93 3.56 -5.21
CA GLY A 156 16.63 4.83 -5.12
C GLY A 156 15.75 6.09 -5.17
N TRP A 157 14.43 5.94 -5.17
CA TRP A 157 13.52 7.06 -4.95
C TRP A 157 13.51 7.43 -3.47
N HIS A 158 13.93 8.65 -3.15
CA HIS A 158 14.16 9.04 -1.77
C HIS A 158 12.83 9.15 -0.99
N VAL A 159 12.78 8.60 0.22
CA VAL A 159 11.57 8.56 1.05
C VAL A 159 10.98 9.96 1.34
N ASN A 160 11.80 11.01 1.40
CA ASN A 160 11.33 12.38 1.64
C ASN A 160 10.41 12.91 0.52
N GLU A 161 10.45 12.32 -0.68
CA GLU A 161 9.55 12.67 -1.80
C GLU A 161 8.08 12.34 -1.50
N GLN A 162 7.80 11.52 -0.47
CA GLN A 162 6.45 11.27 0.01
C GLN A 162 5.71 12.56 0.36
N LYS A 163 6.40 13.56 0.92
CA LYS A 163 5.77 14.85 1.27
C LYS A 163 5.24 15.57 0.02
N LEU A 164 6.01 15.50 -1.06
CA LEU A 164 5.61 16.10 -2.33
C LEU A 164 4.47 15.30 -2.97
N LEU A 165 4.52 13.96 -2.89
CA LEU A 165 3.47 13.08 -3.36
C LEU A 165 2.14 13.37 -2.64
N PHE A 166 2.13 13.37 -1.32
CA PHE A 166 0.93 13.65 -0.54
C PHE A 166 0.32 15.02 -0.84
N SER A 167 1.14 16.03 -1.19
CA SER A 167 0.64 17.34 -1.60
C SER A 167 -0.13 17.35 -2.94
N LEU A 168 -0.16 16.23 -3.67
CA LEU A 168 -1.00 16.03 -4.86
C LEU A 168 -2.33 15.34 -4.54
N LEU A 169 -2.40 14.63 -3.41
CA LEU A 169 -3.60 13.90 -2.99
C LEU A 169 -4.55 14.84 -2.24
N PRO A 170 -5.85 14.50 -2.16
CA PRO A 170 -6.79 15.27 -1.34
C PRO A 170 -6.42 15.19 0.15
N ASP A 171 -6.76 16.26 0.90
CA ASP A 171 -6.65 16.32 2.35
C ASP A 171 -7.57 15.32 3.03
#